data_6bd3879440fba91b77ec38930f145321
#
_entry.id   6bd3879440fba91b77ec38930f145321
#
_cell.length_a   1.000
_cell.length_b   1.000
_cell.length_c   1.000
_cell.angle_alpha   90.00
_cell.angle_beta   90.00
_cell.angle_gamma   90.00
#
_symmetry.space_group_name_H-M   'P 1'
#
loop_
_entity.id
_entity.type
_entity.pdbx_description
1 polymer ?
#
loop_
_entity_poly.entity_id
_entity_poly.type
_entity_poly.pdbx_seq_one_letter_code
_entity_poly.pdbx_strand_id
1 'polypeptide(L)'
;MSGTLRISLYSEDGNLLTIDRLSRGRVFGETLVCSMSQDSPIQIDALNDTEVLYLDFDPLLLQQENGCPYRMRVTANLLQEMGRGALFLNQKMRILAQNRLRNRIKVYLQGLPVAPNGEIRLEMGRGEMADYLCVDRSALSRELGRMQKEGILTYQGQVIQILDSKFLTA
;
A
#
# COMPACT_ATOMS: atom_id res chain seq x y z
N MET A 1 8.45 13.45 -13.68
CA MET A 1 8.55 12.08 -13.14
C MET A 1 7.29 11.31 -13.50
N SER A 2 7.45 10.13 -14.05
CA SER A 2 6.36 9.28 -14.57
C SER A 2 6.63 7.83 -14.20
N GLY A 3 5.66 6.95 -14.42
CA GLY A 3 5.80 5.52 -14.20
C GLY A 3 5.28 5.01 -12.86
N THR A 4 5.52 3.71 -12.62
CA THR A 4 5.08 2.99 -11.42
C THR A 4 6.20 2.08 -10.93
N LEU A 5 6.54 2.19 -9.65
CA LEU A 5 7.48 1.31 -8.98
C LEU A 5 6.74 0.31 -8.08
N ARG A 6 7.27 -0.89 -7.97
CA ARG A 6 6.84 -1.90 -7.01
C ARG A 6 7.89 -2.05 -5.92
N ILE A 7 7.47 -1.98 -4.66
CA ILE A 7 8.29 -2.29 -3.49
C ILE A 7 7.98 -3.71 -3.04
N SER A 8 8.99 -4.54 -2.91
CA SER A 8 8.86 -5.95 -2.56
C SER A 8 9.90 -6.39 -1.53
N LEU A 9 9.56 -7.45 -0.79
CA LEU A 9 10.49 -8.23 0.02
C LEU A 9 10.60 -9.63 -0.55
N TYR A 10 11.77 -10.25 -0.47
CA TYR A 10 11.91 -11.69 -0.66
C TYR A 10 11.65 -12.41 0.66
N SER A 11 10.83 -13.46 0.62
CA SER A 11 10.77 -14.43 1.71
C SER A 11 11.99 -15.34 1.67
N GLU A 12 12.27 -16.06 2.76
CA GLU A 12 13.33 -17.07 2.80
C GLU A 12 13.17 -18.16 1.73
N ASP A 13 11.93 -18.46 1.34
CA ASP A 13 11.60 -19.40 0.26
C ASP A 13 11.74 -18.81 -1.14
N GLY A 14 12.25 -17.59 -1.28
CA GLY A 14 12.42 -16.90 -2.56
C GLY A 14 11.13 -16.33 -3.17
N ASN A 15 10.01 -16.36 -2.45
CA ASN A 15 8.75 -15.78 -2.93
C ASN A 15 8.79 -14.25 -2.78
N LEU A 16 8.32 -13.56 -3.82
CA LEU A 16 8.24 -12.10 -3.83
C LEU A 16 6.96 -11.63 -3.13
N LEU A 17 7.12 -10.94 -2.01
CA LEU A 17 6.03 -10.30 -1.29
C LEU A 17 5.95 -8.82 -1.68
N THR A 18 4.94 -8.45 -2.45
CA THR A 18 4.68 -7.03 -2.76
C THR A 18 4.20 -6.28 -1.53
N ILE A 19 4.96 -5.26 -1.12
CA ILE A 19 4.60 -4.40 0.00
C ILE A 19 3.69 -3.27 -0.49
N ASP A 20 4.17 -2.49 -1.48
CA ASP A 20 3.49 -1.30 -1.98
C ASP A 20 3.77 -1.07 -3.47
N ARG A 21 2.97 -0.21 -4.09
CA ARG A 21 3.19 0.33 -5.42
C ARG A 21 3.21 1.85 -5.34
N LEU A 22 4.25 2.43 -5.87
CA LEU A 22 4.45 3.86 -5.86
C LEU A 22 4.14 4.45 -7.23
N SER A 23 3.27 5.42 -7.24
CA SER A 23 2.97 6.25 -8.40
C SER A 23 3.67 7.60 -8.32
N ARG A 24 3.43 8.44 -9.31
CA ARG A 24 3.99 9.78 -9.39
C ARG A 24 3.84 10.59 -8.09
N GLY A 25 4.92 11.23 -7.67
CA GLY A 25 4.94 12.13 -6.51
C GLY A 25 5.14 11.43 -5.16
N ARG A 26 5.27 10.10 -5.14
CA ARG A 26 5.61 9.36 -3.94
C ARG A 26 7.13 9.33 -3.72
N VAL A 27 7.52 9.25 -2.47
CA VAL A 27 8.91 9.14 -2.02
C VAL A 27 9.15 7.71 -1.55
N PHE A 28 10.37 7.23 -1.68
CA PHE A 28 10.81 5.94 -1.13
C PHE A 28 12.28 6.03 -0.69
N GLY A 29 12.69 5.14 0.22
CA GLY A 29 14.04 5.12 0.78
C GLY A 29 14.25 6.07 1.96
N GLU A 30 13.28 6.94 2.26
CA GLU A 30 13.33 7.89 3.38
C GLU A 30 13.56 7.18 4.73
N THR A 31 12.95 6.02 4.92
CA THR A 31 13.10 5.23 6.15
C THR A 31 14.53 4.75 6.33
N LEU A 32 15.20 4.31 5.24
CA LEU A 32 16.59 3.85 5.27
C LEU A 32 17.54 5.00 5.60
N VAL A 33 17.36 6.13 4.92
CA VAL A 33 18.15 7.34 5.15
C VAL A 33 17.99 7.83 6.58
N CYS A 34 16.77 7.96 7.08
CA CYS A 34 16.50 8.46 8.43
C CYS A 34 16.90 7.46 9.53
N SER A 35 16.91 6.16 9.26
CA SER A 35 17.39 5.13 10.21
C SER A 35 18.90 4.92 10.18
N MET A 36 19.61 5.58 9.26
CA MET A 36 21.05 5.39 9.02
C MET A 36 21.41 3.92 8.71
N SER A 37 20.45 3.15 8.18
CA SER A 37 20.66 1.76 7.80
C SER A 37 21.47 1.68 6.51
N GLN A 38 22.51 0.84 6.50
CA GLN A 38 23.31 0.58 5.30
C GLN A 38 22.71 -0.52 4.42
N ASP A 39 21.87 -1.37 4.99
CA ASP A 39 21.26 -2.50 4.29
C ASP A 39 19.78 -2.25 4.05
N SER A 40 19.35 -2.53 2.82
CA SER A 40 17.94 -2.46 2.42
C SER A 40 17.38 -3.88 2.24
N PRO A 41 16.40 -4.29 3.04
CA PRO A 41 15.74 -5.58 2.84
C PRO A 41 14.75 -5.56 1.66
N ILE A 42 14.47 -4.39 1.10
CA ILE A 42 13.48 -4.22 0.03
C ILE A 42 14.12 -4.20 -1.34
N GLN A 43 13.41 -4.76 -2.30
CA GLN A 43 13.67 -4.60 -3.72
C GLN A 43 12.67 -3.64 -4.35
N ILE A 44 13.16 -2.84 -5.29
CA ILE A 44 12.34 -1.88 -6.03
C ILE A 44 12.45 -2.19 -7.52
N ASP A 45 11.31 -2.46 -8.15
CA ASP A 45 11.21 -2.78 -9.57
C ASP A 45 10.38 -1.71 -10.30
N ALA A 46 10.84 -1.28 -11.46
CA ALA A 46 10.04 -0.47 -12.37
C ALA A 46 9.07 -1.38 -13.15
N LEU A 47 7.76 -1.14 -13.03
CA LEU A 47 6.73 -1.91 -13.73
C LEU A 47 6.48 -1.44 -15.16
N ASN A 48 6.93 -0.24 -15.47
CA ASN A 48 6.88 0.38 -16.80
C ASN A 48 8.03 1.39 -16.90
N ASP A 49 8.15 2.11 -18.01
CA ASP A 49 9.12 3.19 -18.15
C ASP A 49 8.90 4.23 -17.05
N THR A 50 9.92 4.40 -16.20
CA THR A 50 9.83 5.16 -14.96
C THR A 50 10.98 6.15 -14.84
N GLU A 51 10.63 7.36 -14.47
CA GLU A 51 11.57 8.45 -14.22
C GLU A 51 11.62 8.74 -12.72
N VAL A 52 12.83 8.67 -12.12
CA VAL A 52 13.08 8.86 -10.69
C VAL A 52 13.99 10.04 -10.48
N LEU A 53 13.72 10.84 -9.45
CA LEU A 53 14.63 11.88 -8.96
C LEU A 53 15.31 11.37 -7.69
N TYR A 54 16.64 11.29 -7.72
CA TYR A 54 17.44 11.01 -6.53
C TYR A 54 17.72 12.31 -5.80
N LEU A 55 17.46 12.31 -4.48
CA LEU A 55 17.73 13.44 -3.60
C LEU A 55 18.80 13.03 -2.60
N ASP A 56 19.87 13.81 -2.51
CA ASP A 56 20.85 13.68 -1.45
C ASP A 56 20.32 14.37 -0.19
N PHE A 57 20.13 13.58 0.87
CA PHE A 57 19.58 14.08 2.13
C PHE A 57 20.61 14.56 3.13
N ASP A 58 21.88 14.18 3.01
CA ASP A 58 22.94 14.59 3.93
C ASP A 58 23.08 16.11 4.03
N PRO A 59 23.11 16.88 2.92
CA PRO A 59 23.12 18.34 2.99
C PRO A 59 21.86 18.93 3.62
N LEU A 60 20.71 18.26 3.45
CA LEU A 60 19.42 18.74 3.96
C LEU A 60 19.24 18.50 5.47
N LEU A 61 19.77 17.41 6.00
CA LEU A 61 19.59 17.00 7.39
C LEU A 61 20.77 17.43 8.28
N LEU A 62 22.01 17.33 7.80
CA LEU A 62 23.22 17.44 8.62
C LEU A 62 23.90 18.81 8.53
N GLN A 63 23.78 19.54 7.43
CA GLN A 63 24.43 20.83 7.30
C GLN A 63 23.67 21.94 8.04
N GLN A 64 24.32 22.54 9.03
CA GLN A 64 23.76 23.62 9.85
C GLN A 64 23.84 25.01 9.17
N GLU A 65 24.22 25.09 7.93
CA GLU A 65 24.33 26.40 7.25
C GLU A 65 22.95 27.05 7.11
N ASN A 66 22.86 28.20 7.73
CA ASN A 66 21.72 29.12 7.83
C ASN A 66 21.39 29.73 6.46
N GLY A 67 20.73 29.00 5.56
CA GLY A 67 20.49 29.60 4.27
C GLY A 67 19.36 29.07 3.39
N CYS A 68 18.90 27.83 3.59
CA CYS A 68 17.86 27.30 2.72
C CYS A 68 16.45 27.53 3.31
N PRO A 69 15.65 28.47 2.75
CA PRO A 69 14.31 28.77 3.25
C PRO A 69 13.33 27.58 3.10
N TYR A 70 13.70 26.60 2.28
CA TYR A 70 12.87 25.42 2.02
C TYR A 70 13.16 24.25 2.94
N ARG A 71 14.23 24.26 3.73
CA ARG A 71 14.67 23.14 4.58
C ARG A 71 13.55 22.67 5.52
N MET A 72 12.94 23.59 6.28
CA MET A 72 11.84 23.28 7.18
C MET A 72 10.66 22.62 6.44
N ARG A 73 10.35 23.12 5.25
CA ARG A 73 9.25 22.59 4.44
C ARG A 73 9.56 21.17 3.92
N VAL A 74 10.78 20.92 3.46
CA VAL A 74 11.22 19.60 3.03
C VAL A 74 11.19 18.61 4.19
N THR A 75 11.72 18.98 5.36
CA THR A 75 11.70 18.15 6.56
C THR A 75 10.25 17.84 7.00
N ALA A 76 9.36 18.83 7.01
CA ALA A 76 7.95 18.64 7.34
C ALA A 76 7.25 17.68 6.37
N ASN A 77 7.50 17.82 5.05
CA ASN A 77 6.96 16.92 4.04
C ASN A 77 7.48 15.48 4.24
N LEU A 78 8.77 15.33 4.55
CA LEU A 78 9.39 14.03 4.81
C LEU A 78 8.74 13.34 6.02
N LEU A 79 8.56 14.07 7.13
CA LEU A 79 7.88 13.55 8.32
C LEU A 79 6.44 13.13 8.02
N GLN A 80 5.75 13.88 7.17
CA GLN A 80 4.39 13.50 6.74
C GLN A 80 4.40 12.21 5.91
N GLU A 81 5.34 12.05 4.97
CA GLU A 81 5.45 10.80 4.18
C GLU A 81 5.81 9.61 5.06
N MET A 82 6.73 9.77 6.01
CA MET A 82 7.04 8.72 7.00
C MET A 82 5.82 8.35 7.84
N GLY A 83 5.04 9.33 8.29
CA GLY A 83 3.79 9.11 9.01
C GLY A 83 2.76 8.34 8.18
N ARG A 84 2.59 8.71 6.90
CA ARG A 84 1.71 7.98 5.95
C ARG A 84 2.18 6.55 5.75
N GLY A 85 3.48 6.33 5.56
CA GLY A 85 4.09 5.01 5.44
C GLY A 85 3.83 4.14 6.67
N ALA A 86 4.00 4.70 7.88
CA ALA A 86 3.72 4.00 9.13
C ALA A 86 2.23 3.60 9.26
N LEU A 87 1.29 4.49 8.92
CA LEU A 87 -0.14 4.19 8.91
C LEU A 87 -0.49 3.11 7.88
N PHE A 88 0.11 3.17 6.70
CA PHE A 88 -0.06 2.16 5.65
C PHE A 88 0.43 0.78 6.13
N LEU A 89 1.62 0.70 6.73
CA LEU A 89 2.17 -0.56 7.27
C LEU A 89 1.31 -1.10 8.41
N ASN A 90 0.81 -0.24 9.31
CA ASN A 90 -0.12 -0.64 10.36
C ASN A 90 -1.40 -1.24 9.79
N GLN A 91 -1.98 -0.63 8.75
CA GLN A 91 -3.15 -1.17 8.08
C GLN A 91 -2.86 -2.53 7.42
N LYS A 92 -1.72 -2.65 6.76
CA LYS A 92 -1.25 -3.90 6.16
C LYS A 92 -1.11 -5.00 7.22
N MET A 93 -0.49 -4.69 8.35
CA MET A 93 -0.35 -5.63 9.48
C MET A 93 -1.71 -6.07 10.02
N ARG A 94 -2.66 -5.14 10.22
CA ARG A 94 -4.02 -5.48 10.67
C ARG A 94 -4.72 -6.46 9.72
N ILE A 95 -4.54 -6.29 8.41
CA ILE A 95 -5.09 -7.20 7.40
C ILE A 95 -4.41 -8.58 7.50
N LEU A 96 -3.08 -8.62 7.51
CA LEU A 96 -2.32 -9.88 7.50
C LEU A 96 -2.46 -10.67 8.81
N ALA A 97 -2.72 -10.00 9.93
CA ALA A 97 -3.03 -10.63 11.20
C ALA A 97 -4.35 -11.43 11.19
N GLN A 98 -5.19 -11.26 10.16
CA GLN A 98 -6.42 -12.02 10.06
C GLN A 98 -6.16 -13.43 9.53
N ASN A 99 -6.59 -14.45 10.26
CA ASN A 99 -6.37 -15.86 9.91
C ASN A 99 -7.19 -16.31 8.68
N ARG A 100 -8.39 -15.73 8.49
CA ARG A 100 -9.30 -16.11 7.40
C ARG A 100 -9.25 -15.07 6.29
N LEU A 101 -9.20 -15.53 5.03
CA LEU A 101 -9.21 -14.66 3.86
C LEU A 101 -10.40 -13.69 3.86
N ARG A 102 -11.60 -14.16 4.23
CA ARG A 102 -12.80 -13.33 4.37
C ARG A 102 -12.58 -12.14 5.31
N ASN A 103 -11.92 -12.37 6.44
CA ASN A 103 -11.62 -11.32 7.39
C ASN A 103 -10.54 -10.35 6.86
N ARG A 104 -9.56 -10.84 6.09
CA ARG A 104 -8.59 -9.96 5.39
C ARG A 104 -9.31 -9.05 4.41
N ILE A 105 -10.22 -9.61 3.59
CA ILE A 105 -11.05 -8.83 2.66
C ILE A 105 -11.88 -7.80 3.43
N LYS A 106 -12.53 -8.19 4.52
CA LYS A 106 -13.31 -7.29 5.36
C LYS A 106 -12.48 -6.11 5.87
N VAL A 107 -11.36 -6.38 6.56
CA VAL A 107 -10.48 -5.34 7.12
C VAL A 107 -9.89 -4.44 6.03
N TYR A 108 -9.60 -4.98 4.85
CA TYR A 108 -9.19 -4.20 3.70
C TYR A 108 -10.29 -3.24 3.24
N LEU A 109 -11.51 -3.74 3.04
CA LEU A 109 -12.64 -2.91 2.60
C LEU A 109 -13.05 -1.86 3.64
N GLN A 110 -12.92 -2.15 4.93
CA GLN A 110 -13.14 -1.17 6.01
C GLN A 110 -12.20 0.03 5.95
N GLY A 111 -11.01 -0.13 5.37
CA GLY A 111 -10.03 0.95 5.17
C GLY A 111 -10.30 1.84 3.96
N LEU A 112 -11.29 1.52 3.14
CA LEU A 112 -11.60 2.24 1.91
C LEU A 112 -12.83 3.14 2.07
N PRO A 113 -12.90 4.26 1.32
CA PRO A 113 -14.09 5.10 1.32
C PRO A 113 -15.28 4.33 0.74
N VAL A 114 -16.39 4.38 1.45
CA VAL A 114 -17.66 3.79 1.04
C VAL A 114 -18.58 4.93 0.58
N ALA A 115 -19.05 4.85 -0.66
CA ALA A 115 -20.02 5.81 -1.17
C ALA A 115 -21.40 5.65 -0.47
N PRO A 116 -22.28 6.68 -0.47
CA PRO A 116 -23.60 6.61 0.16
C PRO A 116 -24.48 5.45 -0.33
N ASN A 117 -24.26 4.99 -1.55
CA ASN A 117 -24.96 3.84 -2.14
C ASN A 117 -24.33 2.48 -1.75
N GLY A 118 -23.32 2.45 -0.87
CA GLY A 118 -22.61 1.23 -0.46
C GLY A 118 -21.54 0.77 -1.44
N GLU A 119 -21.20 1.58 -2.45
CA GLU A 119 -20.18 1.28 -3.45
C GLU A 119 -18.78 1.59 -2.92
N ILE A 120 -17.85 0.68 -3.15
CA ILE A 120 -16.42 0.83 -2.89
C ILE A 120 -15.69 0.69 -4.23
N ARG A 121 -14.92 1.70 -4.60
CA ARG A 121 -14.09 1.66 -5.80
C ARG A 121 -12.67 1.29 -5.43
N LEU A 122 -12.18 0.20 -5.99
CA LEU A 122 -10.81 -0.26 -5.79
C LEU A 122 -9.87 0.47 -6.75
N GLU A 123 -8.72 0.89 -6.25
CA GLU A 123 -7.65 1.47 -7.08
C GLU A 123 -6.81 0.40 -7.80
N MET A 124 -7.01 -0.86 -7.46
CA MET A 124 -6.22 -2.00 -7.93
C MET A 124 -7.10 -3.09 -8.54
N GLY A 125 -6.52 -3.84 -9.49
CA GLY A 125 -7.15 -5.02 -10.08
C GLY A 125 -7.12 -6.23 -9.13
N ARG A 126 -7.83 -7.33 -9.49
CA ARG A 126 -7.91 -8.54 -8.65
C ARG A 126 -6.56 -9.23 -8.42
N GLY A 127 -5.66 -9.20 -9.40
CA GLY A 127 -4.31 -9.75 -9.22
C GLY A 127 -3.56 -8.97 -8.15
N GLU A 128 -3.59 -7.66 -8.26
CA GLU A 128 -2.96 -6.74 -7.31
C GLU A 128 -3.57 -6.84 -5.91
N MET A 129 -4.91 -7.00 -5.82
CA MET A 129 -5.59 -7.22 -4.55
C MET A 129 -5.17 -8.55 -3.91
N ALA A 130 -4.99 -9.61 -4.70
CA ALA A 130 -4.51 -10.90 -4.20
C ALA A 130 -3.09 -10.78 -3.64
N ASP A 131 -2.18 -10.11 -4.39
CA ASP A 131 -0.82 -9.81 -3.94
C ASP A 131 -0.84 -8.97 -2.66
N TYR A 132 -1.70 -7.94 -2.61
CA TYR A 132 -1.84 -7.08 -1.43
C TYR A 132 -2.33 -7.85 -0.20
N LEU A 133 -3.25 -8.79 -0.36
CA LEU A 133 -3.77 -9.64 0.71
C LEU A 133 -2.89 -10.87 1.01
N CYS A 134 -1.79 -11.05 0.28
CA CYS A 134 -0.86 -12.19 0.38
C CYS A 134 -1.59 -13.53 0.23
N VAL A 135 -2.34 -13.68 -0.87
CA VAL A 135 -3.09 -14.90 -1.21
C VAL A 135 -3.07 -15.16 -2.71
N ASP A 136 -3.31 -16.40 -3.11
CA ASP A 136 -3.49 -16.75 -4.51
C ASP A 136 -4.71 -16.04 -5.13
N ARG A 137 -4.57 -15.57 -6.36
CA ARG A 137 -5.66 -14.94 -7.12
C ARG A 137 -6.88 -15.85 -7.24
N SER A 138 -6.66 -17.17 -7.38
CA SER A 138 -7.74 -18.16 -7.43
C SER A 138 -8.48 -18.30 -6.10
N ALA A 139 -7.75 -18.24 -4.96
CA ALA A 139 -8.34 -18.27 -3.64
C ALA A 139 -9.18 -17.01 -3.37
N LEU A 140 -8.65 -15.82 -3.73
CA LEU A 140 -9.40 -14.57 -3.64
C LEU A 140 -10.69 -14.62 -4.48
N SER A 141 -10.59 -15.07 -5.73
CA SER A 141 -11.76 -15.14 -6.63
C SER A 141 -12.84 -16.10 -6.11
N ARG A 142 -12.42 -17.24 -5.56
CA ARG A 142 -13.35 -18.19 -4.94
C ARG A 142 -14.07 -17.61 -3.72
N GLU A 143 -13.33 -16.89 -2.86
CA GLU A 143 -13.92 -16.31 -1.66
C GLU A 143 -14.86 -15.15 -1.99
N LEU A 144 -14.50 -14.27 -2.90
CA LEU A 144 -15.40 -13.21 -3.39
C LEU A 144 -16.68 -13.81 -4.01
N GLY A 145 -16.55 -14.89 -4.79
CA GLY A 145 -17.70 -15.60 -5.35
C GLY A 145 -18.60 -16.24 -4.29
N ARG A 146 -18.04 -16.74 -3.17
CA ARG A 146 -18.84 -17.23 -2.02
C ARG A 146 -19.58 -16.08 -1.35
N MET A 147 -18.89 -14.96 -1.07
CA MET A 147 -19.48 -13.78 -0.46
C MET A 147 -20.62 -13.20 -1.32
N GLN A 148 -20.48 -13.27 -2.64
CA GLN A 148 -21.55 -12.86 -3.56
C GLN A 148 -22.76 -13.79 -3.48
N LYS A 149 -22.55 -15.11 -3.46
CA LYS A 149 -23.63 -16.10 -3.31
C LYS A 149 -24.36 -15.99 -1.96
N GLU A 150 -23.64 -15.58 -0.92
CA GLU A 150 -24.19 -15.34 0.42
C GLU A 150 -24.89 -13.98 0.55
N GLY A 151 -24.91 -13.16 -0.51
CA GLY A 151 -25.57 -11.86 -0.50
C GLY A 151 -24.83 -10.78 0.32
N ILE A 152 -23.55 -10.97 0.60
CA ILE A 152 -22.75 -10.03 1.39
C ILE A 152 -22.32 -8.84 0.54
N LEU A 153 -21.85 -9.13 -0.68
CA LEU A 153 -21.38 -8.12 -1.64
C LEU A 153 -21.60 -8.60 -3.08
N THR A 154 -21.56 -7.68 -4.03
CA THR A 154 -21.32 -8.00 -5.44
C THR A 154 -20.06 -7.28 -5.92
N TYR A 155 -19.50 -7.74 -7.04
CA TYR A 155 -18.33 -7.09 -7.62
C TYR A 155 -18.37 -7.12 -9.15
N GLN A 156 -17.96 -6.01 -9.76
CA GLN A 156 -17.81 -5.87 -11.21
C GLN A 156 -16.53 -5.09 -11.51
N GLY A 157 -15.55 -5.74 -12.12
CA GLY A 157 -14.23 -5.12 -12.36
C GLY A 157 -13.55 -4.67 -11.05
N GLN A 158 -13.38 -3.36 -10.90
CA GLN A 158 -12.78 -2.72 -9.72
C GLN A 158 -13.83 -2.11 -8.77
N VAL A 159 -15.10 -2.41 -8.96
CA VAL A 159 -16.18 -1.91 -8.12
C VAL A 159 -16.73 -3.05 -7.27
N ILE A 160 -16.83 -2.83 -5.96
CA ILE A 160 -17.48 -3.70 -4.99
C ILE A 160 -18.70 -2.97 -4.45
N GLN A 161 -19.86 -3.62 -4.51
CA GLN A 161 -21.11 -3.17 -3.91
C GLN A 161 -21.37 -3.96 -2.64
N ILE A 162 -21.43 -3.32 -1.50
CA ILE A 162 -21.80 -3.94 -0.22
C ILE A 162 -23.32 -4.07 -0.17
N LEU A 163 -23.82 -5.28 0.01
CA LEU A 163 -25.24 -5.61 0.14
C LEU A 163 -25.64 -5.75 1.61
N ASP A 164 -24.77 -6.36 2.43
CA ASP A 164 -24.97 -6.46 3.88
C ASP A 164 -24.11 -5.43 4.61
N SER A 165 -24.73 -4.35 5.07
CA SER A 165 -24.05 -3.29 5.82
C SER A 165 -23.40 -3.77 7.12
N LYS A 166 -23.95 -4.83 7.75
CA LYS A 166 -23.39 -5.42 8.97
C LYS A 166 -22.03 -6.06 8.73
N PHE A 167 -21.74 -6.47 7.50
CA PHE A 167 -20.45 -7.07 7.16
C PHE A 167 -19.28 -6.15 7.47
N LEU A 168 -19.41 -4.85 7.24
CA LEU A 168 -18.33 -3.88 7.52
C LEU A 168 -18.34 -3.38 8.97
N THR A 169 -19.47 -3.44 9.67
CA THR A 169 -19.62 -2.87 11.03
C THR A 169 -19.39 -3.87 12.16
N ALA A 170 -19.56 -5.13 11.92
CA ALA A 170 -19.30 -6.23 12.87
C ALA A 170 -17.82 -6.63 12.82
#